data_16129827a9427390eb176aea4700fefa
#
_entry.id   16129827a9427390eb176aea4700fefa
#
_cell.length_a   1.000
_cell.length_b   1.000
_cell.length_c   1.000
_cell.angle_alpha   90.00
_cell.angle_beta   90.00
_cell.angle_gamma   90.00
#
_symmetry.space_group_name_H-M   'P 1'
#
loop_
_entity.id
_entity.type
_entity.pdbx_description
1 polymer ?
#
loop_
_entity_poly.entity_id
_entity_poly.type
_entity_poly.pdbx_seq_one_letter_code
_entity_poly.pdbx_strand_id
1 'polypeptide(L)'
;LAKEIVGNIALVRFTNRIFEPLWNKENIESVTITLNEKLDVSMRVGFFEKFGVLKDVVQNHMFQLLALVGMEEPESLTSDAIGIAKAELLEKVAFKTGYLGQYEGYLQHQGVEQGSKVATYANLEFEIDNERWHGVPFRLITGKCLKEKETVIKIKFKPVKCLLTKSCPSDQNELRISIVPRAGFALELNAKKLGNGNEVMPVEMEYCHECIYGLYTPLAYETILKAVI
;
A
#
# COMPACT_ATOMS: atom_id res chain seq x y z
N LEU A 1 6.98 2.54 -9.42
CA LEU A 1 7.59 1.68 -8.38
C LEU A 1 9.11 1.87 -8.24
N ALA A 2 9.76 2.67 -9.08
CA ALA A 2 11.19 2.95 -8.98
C ALA A 2 11.57 4.03 -7.92
N LYS A 3 10.66 4.40 -7.03
CA LYS A 3 10.98 5.30 -5.92
C LYS A 3 11.71 4.53 -4.81
N GLU A 4 12.74 5.15 -4.23
CA GLU A 4 13.55 4.57 -3.15
C GLU A 4 12.73 4.07 -1.95
N ILE A 5 11.64 4.78 -1.61
CA ILE A 5 10.77 4.37 -0.50
C ILE A 5 10.16 2.97 -0.72
N VAL A 6 10.00 2.50 -1.97
CA VAL A 6 9.51 1.15 -2.25
C VAL A 6 10.56 0.11 -1.82
N GLY A 7 11.85 0.38 -2.07
CA GLY A 7 12.95 -0.44 -1.55
C GLY A 7 13.01 -0.44 -0.02
N ASN A 8 12.65 0.68 0.62
CA ASN A 8 12.61 0.80 2.06
C ASN A 8 11.55 -0.10 2.74
N ILE A 9 10.52 -0.57 2.03
CA ILE A 9 9.53 -1.48 2.63
C ILE A 9 10.21 -2.75 3.14
N ALA A 10 11.04 -3.38 2.31
CA ALA A 10 11.81 -4.56 2.71
C ALA A 10 12.84 -4.25 3.80
N LEU A 11 13.55 -3.12 3.67
CA LEU A 11 14.52 -2.68 4.68
C LEU A 11 13.85 -2.44 6.04
N VAL A 12 12.76 -1.65 6.09
CA VAL A 12 12.02 -1.38 7.33
C VAL A 12 11.59 -2.68 7.98
N ARG A 13 11.07 -3.62 7.21
CA ARG A 13 10.58 -4.88 7.71
C ARG A 13 11.70 -5.79 8.22
N PHE A 14 12.74 -6.04 7.42
CA PHE A 14 13.72 -7.09 7.68
C PHE A 14 14.97 -6.64 8.45
N THR A 15 15.20 -5.34 8.59
CA THR A 15 16.33 -4.82 9.37
C THR A 15 15.94 -4.30 10.76
N ASN A 16 14.65 -4.23 11.07
CA ASN A 16 14.16 -3.77 12.37
C ASN A 16 13.48 -4.89 13.14
N ARG A 17 14.08 -5.30 14.25
CA ARG A 17 13.62 -6.41 15.09
C ARG A 17 12.17 -6.29 15.57
N ILE A 18 11.61 -5.09 15.62
CA ILE A 18 10.26 -4.82 16.10
C ILE A 18 9.17 -5.16 15.07
N PHE A 19 9.48 -5.25 13.78
CA PHE A 19 8.45 -5.45 12.75
C PHE A 19 8.23 -6.92 12.40
N GLU A 20 9.25 -7.66 12.01
CA GLU A 20 9.08 -9.03 11.49
C GLU A 20 8.33 -9.99 12.43
N PRO A 21 8.54 -9.99 13.77
CA PRO A 21 7.78 -10.83 14.68
C PRO A 21 6.28 -10.49 14.74
N LEU A 22 5.91 -9.26 14.40
CA LEU A 22 4.53 -8.79 14.38
C LEU A 22 3.89 -8.88 13.00
N TRP A 23 4.63 -9.29 11.97
CA TRP A 23 4.23 -9.26 10.56
C TRP A 23 3.50 -10.53 10.15
N ASN A 24 2.38 -10.83 10.81
CA ASN A 24 1.63 -12.07 10.62
C ASN A 24 0.16 -11.94 11.06
N LYS A 25 -0.63 -12.95 10.76
CA LYS A 25 -2.06 -13.05 11.09
C LYS A 25 -2.41 -12.90 12.57
N GLU A 26 -1.48 -13.18 13.47
CA GLU A 26 -1.74 -13.06 14.92
C GLU A 26 -1.80 -11.60 15.36
N ASN A 27 -1.05 -10.72 14.67
CA ASN A 27 -0.87 -9.33 15.06
C ASN A 27 -1.49 -8.33 14.07
N ILE A 28 -1.57 -8.66 12.77
CA ILE A 28 -2.12 -7.78 11.74
C ILE A 28 -3.60 -8.08 11.52
N GLU A 29 -4.43 -7.05 11.56
CA GLU A 29 -5.86 -7.11 11.29
C GLU A 29 -6.14 -7.00 9.79
N SER A 30 -5.49 -6.07 9.10
CA SER A 30 -5.70 -5.84 7.66
C SER A 30 -4.53 -5.10 7.02
N VAL A 31 -4.39 -5.28 5.71
CA VAL A 31 -3.49 -4.50 4.87
C VAL A 31 -4.32 -3.80 3.78
N THR A 32 -4.16 -2.49 3.65
CA THR A 32 -4.81 -1.71 2.59
C THR A 32 -3.76 -1.00 1.76
N ILE A 33 -3.78 -1.20 0.46
CA ILE A 33 -2.91 -0.53 -0.51
C ILE A 33 -3.78 0.36 -1.37
N THR A 34 -3.54 1.66 -1.32
CA THR A 34 -4.26 2.66 -2.11
C THR A 34 -3.32 3.26 -3.15
N LEU A 35 -3.77 3.35 -4.40
CA LEU A 35 -3.08 4.04 -5.48
C LEU A 35 -4.08 4.88 -6.26
N ASN A 36 -4.22 6.13 -5.90
CA ASN A 36 -5.16 7.08 -6.49
C ASN A 36 -4.45 8.03 -7.45
N GLU A 37 -5.07 8.28 -8.60
CA GLU A 37 -4.60 9.21 -9.61
C GLU A 37 -5.59 10.36 -9.80
N LYS A 38 -5.06 11.59 -9.80
CA LYS A 38 -5.88 12.79 -10.04
C LYS A 38 -6.22 12.98 -11.52
N LEU A 39 -5.33 12.54 -12.41
CA LEU A 39 -5.52 12.66 -13.86
C LEU A 39 -6.61 11.69 -14.35
N ASP A 40 -7.37 12.16 -15.32
CA ASP A 40 -8.28 11.35 -16.11
C ASP A 40 -7.53 10.54 -17.19
N VAL A 41 -8.25 9.89 -18.08
CA VAL A 41 -7.66 9.07 -19.14
C VAL A 41 -7.55 9.78 -20.50
N SER A 42 -7.93 11.06 -20.60
CA SER A 42 -8.06 11.81 -21.86
C SER A 42 -6.82 11.70 -22.77
N MET A 43 -5.63 11.70 -22.18
CA MET A 43 -4.36 11.60 -22.91
C MET A 43 -4.01 10.18 -23.39
N ARG A 44 -4.73 9.14 -22.91
CA ARG A 44 -4.37 7.73 -23.10
C ARG A 44 -5.59 6.83 -23.34
N VAL A 45 -6.69 7.37 -23.83
CA VAL A 45 -7.97 6.65 -24.00
C VAL A 45 -7.77 5.31 -24.73
N GLY A 46 -7.12 5.30 -25.91
CA GLY A 46 -6.95 4.09 -26.70
C GLY A 46 -6.16 2.98 -26.00
N PHE A 47 -5.21 3.33 -25.13
CA PHE A 47 -4.52 2.37 -24.27
C PHE A 47 -5.44 1.89 -23.14
N PHE A 48 -6.13 2.84 -22.50
CA PHE A 48 -6.94 2.53 -21.32
C PHE A 48 -8.17 1.70 -21.65
N GLU A 49 -8.80 1.91 -22.82
CA GLU A 49 -9.90 1.08 -23.32
C GLU A 49 -9.50 -0.40 -23.48
N LYS A 50 -8.23 -0.68 -23.83
CA LYS A 50 -7.74 -2.05 -23.99
C LYS A 50 -7.43 -2.75 -22.66
N PHE A 51 -6.93 -2.02 -21.69
CA PHE A 51 -6.33 -2.62 -20.50
C PHE A 51 -7.12 -2.34 -19.22
N GLY A 52 -7.81 -1.19 -19.14
CA GLY A 52 -8.53 -0.75 -17.95
C GLY A 52 -7.64 -0.61 -16.70
N VAL A 53 -8.23 -0.20 -15.60
CA VAL A 53 -7.50 -0.02 -14.34
C VAL A 53 -6.91 -1.32 -13.78
N LEU A 54 -7.53 -2.47 -14.07
CA LEU A 54 -7.07 -3.76 -13.57
C LEU A 54 -5.70 -4.14 -14.11
N LYS A 55 -5.48 -4.04 -15.42
CA LYS A 55 -4.18 -4.36 -16.02
C LYS A 55 -3.18 -3.22 -15.88
N ASP A 56 -3.64 -1.96 -16.08
CA ASP A 56 -2.76 -0.79 -16.02
C ASP A 56 -2.18 -0.56 -14.62
N VAL A 57 -2.99 -0.70 -13.58
CA VAL A 57 -2.62 -0.34 -12.20
C VAL A 57 -2.55 -1.53 -11.27
N VAL A 58 -3.62 -2.32 -11.16
CA VAL A 58 -3.69 -3.40 -10.16
C VAL A 58 -2.63 -4.45 -10.43
N GLN A 59 -2.61 -5.02 -11.62
CA GLN A 59 -1.69 -6.10 -12.00
C GLN A 59 -0.23 -5.63 -12.02
N ASN A 60 0.04 -4.44 -12.56
CA ASN A 60 1.42 -3.97 -12.72
C ASN A 60 2.02 -3.36 -11.47
N HIS A 61 1.23 -2.54 -10.75
CA HIS A 61 1.78 -1.74 -9.65
C HIS A 61 1.36 -2.24 -8.29
N MET A 62 0.09 -2.52 -8.09
CA MET A 62 -0.39 -2.84 -6.75
C MET A 62 0.01 -4.24 -6.32
N PHE A 63 0.05 -5.23 -7.22
CA PHE A 63 0.55 -6.57 -6.88
C PHE A 63 2.03 -6.57 -6.53
N GLN A 64 2.84 -5.66 -7.09
CA GLN A 64 4.23 -5.51 -6.67
C GLN A 64 4.34 -4.99 -5.22
N LEU A 65 3.47 -4.05 -4.83
CA LEU A 65 3.43 -3.56 -3.45
C LEU A 65 2.87 -4.61 -2.49
N LEU A 66 1.79 -5.31 -2.89
CA LEU A 66 1.22 -6.42 -2.14
C LEU A 66 2.29 -7.50 -1.87
N ALA A 67 3.03 -7.88 -2.91
CA ALA A 67 4.08 -8.88 -2.81
C ALA A 67 5.22 -8.46 -1.87
N LEU A 68 5.68 -7.21 -1.93
CA LEU A 68 6.70 -6.68 -1.01
C LEU A 68 6.24 -6.68 0.45
N VAL A 69 4.96 -6.37 0.68
CA VAL A 69 4.39 -6.38 2.03
C VAL A 69 4.18 -7.79 2.54
N GLY A 70 3.71 -8.69 1.67
CA GLY A 70 3.25 -10.02 2.07
C GLY A 70 4.31 -11.12 2.03
N MET A 71 5.40 -10.98 1.25
CA MET A 71 6.40 -12.02 1.04
C MET A 71 7.04 -12.52 2.35
N GLU A 72 7.51 -13.75 2.36
CA GLU A 72 8.36 -14.26 3.42
C GLU A 72 9.72 -13.54 3.42
N GLU A 73 10.48 -13.68 4.50
CA GLU A 73 11.83 -13.12 4.57
C GLU A 73 12.70 -13.79 3.48
N PRO A 74 13.26 -13.02 2.53
CA PRO A 74 14.11 -13.57 1.49
C PRO A 74 15.48 -13.96 2.07
N GLU A 75 16.19 -14.89 1.43
CA GLU A 75 17.55 -15.28 1.85
C GLU A 75 18.55 -14.10 1.87
N SER A 76 18.27 -13.08 1.05
CA SER A 76 19.05 -11.83 0.99
C SER A 76 18.21 -10.71 0.41
N LEU A 77 18.64 -9.46 0.59
CA LEU A 77 17.98 -8.28 0.01
C LEU A 77 18.46 -7.97 -1.43
N THR A 78 18.91 -8.99 -2.17
CA THR A 78 19.21 -8.87 -3.60
C THR A 78 17.93 -8.87 -4.43
N SER A 79 17.98 -8.30 -5.63
CA SER A 79 16.82 -8.24 -6.54
C SER A 79 16.27 -9.64 -6.86
N ASP A 80 17.16 -10.63 -7.04
CA ASP A 80 16.77 -12.00 -7.39
C ASP A 80 16.07 -12.69 -6.22
N ALA A 81 16.63 -12.64 -5.01
CA ALA A 81 16.02 -13.24 -3.82
C ALA A 81 14.67 -12.60 -3.48
N ILE A 82 14.57 -11.27 -3.58
CA ILE A 82 13.29 -10.55 -3.44
C ILE A 82 12.31 -10.96 -4.55
N GLY A 83 12.80 -11.14 -5.77
CA GLY A 83 12.00 -11.59 -6.92
C GLY A 83 11.36 -12.96 -6.68
N ILE A 84 12.14 -13.92 -6.18
CA ILE A 84 11.71 -15.28 -5.84
C ILE A 84 10.64 -15.22 -4.74
N ALA A 85 10.92 -14.56 -3.62
CA ALA A 85 10.00 -14.46 -2.49
C ALA A 85 8.66 -13.80 -2.87
N LYS A 86 8.69 -12.81 -3.76
CA LYS A 86 7.48 -12.18 -4.32
C LYS A 86 6.69 -13.14 -5.20
N ALA A 87 7.36 -13.92 -6.06
CA ALA A 87 6.70 -14.87 -6.94
C ALA A 87 6.00 -15.98 -6.13
N GLU A 88 6.68 -16.56 -5.14
CA GLU A 88 6.12 -17.57 -4.24
C GLU A 88 4.90 -17.07 -3.47
N LEU A 89 4.89 -15.79 -3.06
CA LEU A 89 3.72 -15.20 -2.43
C LEU A 89 2.56 -15.07 -3.42
N LEU A 90 2.82 -14.55 -4.63
CA LEU A 90 1.79 -14.26 -5.61
C LEU A 90 1.05 -15.51 -6.08
N GLU A 91 1.68 -16.68 -6.07
CA GLU A 91 1.04 -17.97 -6.33
C GLU A 91 -0.05 -18.33 -5.30
N LYS A 92 0.02 -17.76 -4.10
CA LYS A 92 -0.91 -18.01 -2.99
C LYS A 92 -1.99 -16.92 -2.85
N VAL A 93 -1.97 -15.89 -3.71
CA VAL A 93 -2.95 -14.80 -3.68
C VAL A 93 -4.22 -15.20 -4.41
N ALA A 94 -5.35 -15.16 -3.70
CA ALA A 94 -6.66 -15.45 -4.25
C ALA A 94 -7.59 -14.23 -4.15
N PHE A 95 -8.33 -13.96 -5.21
CA PHE A 95 -9.38 -12.93 -5.19
C PHE A 95 -10.56 -13.40 -4.35
N LYS A 96 -11.05 -12.55 -3.46
CA LYS A 96 -12.19 -12.83 -2.59
C LYS A 96 -13.45 -12.09 -3.01
N THR A 97 -13.37 -10.77 -3.05
CA THR A 97 -14.51 -9.91 -3.40
C THR A 97 -14.05 -8.55 -3.87
N GLY A 98 -14.96 -7.76 -4.44
CA GLY A 98 -14.66 -6.40 -4.83
C GLY A 98 -15.70 -5.82 -5.76
N TYR A 99 -15.52 -4.55 -6.08
CA TYR A 99 -16.34 -3.84 -7.04
C TYR A 99 -15.51 -2.94 -7.95
N LEU A 100 -16.04 -2.71 -9.13
CA LEU A 100 -15.45 -1.86 -10.17
C LEU A 100 -16.40 -0.68 -10.44
N GLY A 101 -15.84 0.42 -10.88
CA GLY A 101 -16.61 1.61 -11.24
C GLY A 101 -15.96 2.41 -12.34
N GLN A 102 -16.70 3.39 -12.84
CA GLN A 102 -16.20 4.41 -13.76
C GLN A 102 -16.42 5.79 -13.14
N TYR A 103 -15.50 6.73 -13.33
CA TYR A 103 -15.75 8.12 -12.94
C TYR A 103 -16.77 8.77 -13.86
N GLU A 104 -17.51 9.73 -13.34
CA GLU A 104 -18.47 10.51 -14.10
C GLU A 104 -17.76 11.25 -15.24
N GLY A 105 -18.30 11.15 -16.46
CA GLY A 105 -17.70 11.77 -17.64
C GLY A 105 -16.77 10.85 -18.44
N TYR A 106 -16.47 9.62 -17.98
CA TYR A 106 -15.60 8.70 -18.73
C TYR A 106 -16.09 8.44 -20.15
N LEU A 107 -17.38 8.17 -20.34
CA LEU A 107 -17.98 7.86 -21.63
C LEU A 107 -18.04 9.06 -22.61
N GLN A 108 -17.81 10.28 -22.13
CA GLN A 108 -17.77 11.48 -22.97
C GLN A 108 -16.38 11.72 -23.61
N HIS A 109 -15.34 11.01 -23.20
CA HIS A 109 -14.01 11.16 -23.81
C HIS A 109 -14.02 10.68 -25.26
N GLN A 110 -13.42 11.47 -26.14
CA GLN A 110 -13.22 11.08 -27.53
C GLN A 110 -12.37 9.81 -27.62
N GLY A 111 -12.87 8.79 -28.32
CA GLY A 111 -12.20 7.50 -28.47
C GLY A 111 -12.60 6.44 -27.45
N VAL A 112 -13.49 6.74 -26.51
CA VAL A 112 -14.16 5.75 -25.68
C VAL A 112 -15.30 5.11 -26.47
N GLU A 113 -15.39 3.78 -26.46
CA GLU A 113 -16.47 3.04 -27.12
C GLU A 113 -17.82 3.35 -26.47
N GLN A 114 -18.86 3.46 -27.31
CA GLN A 114 -20.22 3.70 -26.81
C GLN A 114 -20.65 2.55 -25.89
N GLY A 115 -20.99 2.87 -24.63
CA GLY A 115 -21.39 1.88 -23.64
C GLY A 115 -20.23 1.07 -23.05
N SER A 116 -18.99 1.55 -23.18
CA SER A 116 -17.81 0.92 -22.58
C SER A 116 -18.02 0.64 -21.09
N LYS A 117 -17.66 -0.57 -20.66
CA LYS A 117 -17.68 -1.02 -19.26
C LYS A 117 -16.27 -1.10 -18.66
N VAL A 118 -15.29 -0.50 -19.32
CA VAL A 118 -13.91 -0.49 -18.84
C VAL A 118 -13.83 0.27 -17.52
N ALA A 119 -13.38 -0.43 -16.48
CA ALA A 119 -13.32 0.14 -15.14
C ALA A 119 -12.19 1.17 -15.01
N THR A 120 -12.51 2.33 -14.41
CA THR A 120 -11.56 3.37 -14.06
C THR A 120 -11.30 3.44 -12.55
N TYR A 121 -12.07 2.68 -11.77
CA TYR A 121 -11.95 2.50 -10.33
C TYR A 121 -12.07 1.02 -9.97
N ALA A 122 -11.31 0.60 -8.97
CA ALA A 122 -11.38 -0.75 -8.41
C ALA A 122 -11.16 -0.70 -6.89
N ASN A 123 -11.97 -1.47 -6.16
CA ASN A 123 -11.76 -1.78 -4.75
C ASN A 123 -11.90 -3.29 -4.62
N LEU A 124 -10.78 -3.96 -4.40
CA LEU A 124 -10.65 -5.41 -4.48
C LEU A 124 -10.07 -5.94 -3.18
N GLU A 125 -10.62 -7.03 -2.69
CA GLU A 125 -10.11 -7.76 -1.53
C GLU A 125 -9.54 -9.10 -1.96
N PHE A 126 -8.35 -9.38 -1.50
CA PHE A 126 -7.61 -10.62 -1.72
C PHE A 126 -7.32 -11.31 -0.39
N GLU A 127 -7.19 -12.61 -0.44
CA GLU A 127 -6.66 -13.44 0.64
C GLU A 127 -5.34 -14.06 0.17
N ILE A 128 -4.45 -14.35 1.12
CA ILE A 128 -3.19 -15.04 0.87
C ILE A 128 -3.24 -16.36 1.62
N ASP A 129 -3.27 -17.46 0.87
CA ASP A 129 -3.38 -18.82 1.42
C ASP A 129 -2.02 -19.35 1.87
N ASN A 130 -1.56 -18.84 3.01
CA ASN A 130 -0.39 -19.34 3.70
C ASN A 130 -0.56 -19.20 5.22
N GLU A 131 0.37 -19.80 5.98
CA GLU A 131 0.29 -19.79 7.44
C GLU A 131 0.39 -18.37 8.02
N ARG A 132 1.22 -17.50 7.40
CA ARG A 132 1.45 -16.13 7.84
C ARG A 132 0.21 -15.25 7.73
N TRP A 133 -0.56 -15.37 6.66
CA TRP A 133 -1.59 -14.41 6.28
C TRP A 133 -3.03 -14.95 6.30
N HIS A 134 -3.20 -16.22 6.58
CA HIS A 134 -4.54 -16.81 6.55
C HIS A 134 -5.56 -16.01 7.39
N GLY A 135 -6.62 -15.54 6.73
CA GLY A 135 -7.68 -14.73 7.35
C GLY A 135 -7.39 -13.22 7.43
N VAL A 136 -6.23 -12.74 7.00
CA VAL A 136 -5.93 -11.30 6.92
C VAL A 136 -6.37 -10.76 5.56
N PRO A 137 -7.31 -9.80 5.50
CA PRO A 137 -7.74 -9.20 4.23
C PRO A 137 -6.67 -8.25 3.67
N PHE A 138 -6.35 -8.40 2.39
CA PHE A 138 -5.53 -7.48 1.62
C PHE A 138 -6.42 -6.70 0.65
N ARG A 139 -6.60 -5.39 0.90
CA ARG A 139 -7.44 -4.52 0.06
C ARG A 139 -6.60 -3.68 -0.87
N LEU A 140 -6.94 -3.73 -2.16
CA LEU A 140 -6.35 -2.89 -3.19
C LEU A 140 -7.39 -1.89 -3.68
N ILE A 141 -7.12 -0.60 -3.49
CA ILE A 141 -8.03 0.49 -3.86
C ILE A 141 -7.31 1.40 -4.85
N THR A 142 -7.89 1.59 -6.03
CA THR A 142 -7.32 2.47 -7.05
C THR A 142 -8.39 3.14 -7.90
N GLY A 143 -8.08 4.30 -8.43
CA GLY A 143 -8.95 4.99 -9.37
C GLY A 143 -8.27 6.16 -10.05
N LYS A 144 -8.80 6.51 -11.21
CA LYS A 144 -8.45 7.71 -11.97
C LYS A 144 -9.48 8.80 -11.76
N CYS A 145 -9.10 10.04 -12.03
CA CYS A 145 -9.96 11.22 -11.84
C CYS A 145 -10.46 11.38 -10.38
N LEU A 146 -9.61 10.99 -9.42
CA LEU A 146 -9.91 11.17 -7.99
C LEU A 146 -9.41 12.52 -7.48
N LYS A 147 -9.94 12.95 -6.33
CA LYS A 147 -9.65 14.26 -5.74
C LYS A 147 -8.16 14.48 -5.50
N GLU A 148 -7.46 13.46 -5.06
CA GLU A 148 -6.05 13.53 -4.68
C GLU A 148 -5.24 12.41 -5.34
N LYS A 149 -3.96 12.71 -5.62
CA LYS A 149 -2.99 11.71 -6.03
C LYS A 149 -2.27 11.18 -4.81
N GLU A 150 -2.49 9.91 -4.51
CA GLU A 150 -1.78 9.25 -3.39
C GLU A 150 -1.40 7.81 -3.72
N THR A 151 -0.31 7.37 -3.13
CA THR A 151 0.04 5.96 -3.06
C THR A 151 0.47 5.68 -1.63
N VAL A 152 -0.32 4.89 -0.92
CA VAL A 152 -0.11 4.62 0.50
C VAL A 152 -0.44 3.16 0.82
N ILE A 153 0.36 2.57 1.71
CA ILE A 153 0.12 1.26 2.31
C ILE A 153 -0.19 1.48 3.77
N LYS A 154 -1.31 0.95 4.23
CA LYS A 154 -1.74 0.97 5.64
C LYS A 154 -1.77 -0.44 6.17
N ILE A 155 -1.04 -0.68 7.23
CA ILE A 155 -0.98 -1.95 7.94
C ILE A 155 -1.55 -1.71 9.32
N LYS A 156 -2.75 -2.24 9.53
CA LYS A 156 -3.50 -2.07 10.76
C LYS A 156 -3.25 -3.26 11.66
N PHE A 157 -2.80 -3.00 12.88
CA PHE A 157 -2.58 -4.04 13.86
C PHE A 157 -3.86 -4.39 14.62
N LYS A 158 -3.96 -5.60 15.11
CA LYS A 158 -5.09 -6.03 15.93
C LYS A 158 -5.17 -5.25 17.25
N PRO A 159 -6.37 -5.03 17.78
CA PRO A 159 -6.52 -4.34 19.05
C PRO A 159 -5.90 -5.15 20.18
N VAL A 160 -5.27 -4.46 21.13
CA VAL A 160 -4.81 -5.08 22.36
C VAL A 160 -5.94 -5.23 23.37
N LYS A 161 -5.82 -6.21 24.28
CA LYS A 161 -6.74 -6.30 25.42
C LYS A 161 -6.64 -5.03 26.26
N CYS A 162 -7.76 -4.36 26.45
CA CYS A 162 -7.80 -3.19 27.31
C CYS A 162 -7.52 -3.52 28.76
N LEU A 163 -6.51 -2.89 29.33
CA LEU A 163 -6.15 -2.98 30.75
C LEU A 163 -6.58 -1.75 31.55
N LEU A 164 -7.15 -0.73 30.87
CA LEU A 164 -7.61 0.49 31.50
C LEU A 164 -9.06 0.35 31.92
N THR A 165 -9.36 0.71 33.19
CA THR A 165 -10.70 0.50 33.79
C THR A 165 -11.77 1.44 33.27
N LYS A 166 -11.39 2.59 32.67
CA LYS A 166 -12.35 3.64 32.26
C LYS A 166 -12.21 4.16 30.83
N SER A 167 -11.10 3.91 30.17
CA SER A 167 -10.90 4.33 28.80
C SER A 167 -9.94 3.39 28.08
N CYS A 168 -10.45 2.67 27.10
CA CYS A 168 -9.59 1.95 26.16
C CYS A 168 -9.16 2.88 25.04
N PRO A 169 -7.95 2.71 24.47
CA PRO A 169 -7.63 3.33 23.20
C PRO A 169 -8.71 2.95 22.20
N SER A 170 -9.34 3.94 21.59
CA SER A 170 -10.32 3.71 20.50
C SER A 170 -9.60 3.32 19.21
N ASP A 171 -8.34 3.70 19.10
CA ASP A 171 -7.57 3.56 17.87
C ASP A 171 -6.54 2.45 18.00
N GLN A 172 -6.51 1.61 16.98
CA GLN A 172 -5.52 0.54 16.82
C GLN A 172 -4.23 1.14 16.29
N ASN A 173 -3.11 0.50 16.62
CA ASN A 173 -1.85 0.89 16.02
C ASN A 173 -1.89 0.69 14.49
N GLU A 174 -1.34 1.63 13.76
CA GLU A 174 -1.25 1.58 12.29
C GLU A 174 0.17 1.96 11.85
N LEU A 175 0.76 1.16 10.97
CA LEU A 175 1.93 1.55 10.21
C LEU A 175 1.48 2.02 8.82
N ARG A 176 1.76 3.28 8.52
CA ARG A 176 1.47 3.89 7.22
C ARG A 176 2.78 4.10 6.46
N ILE A 177 2.86 3.55 5.25
CA ILE A 177 3.98 3.76 4.32
C ILE A 177 3.47 4.59 3.15
N SER A 178 3.92 5.83 3.05
CA SER A 178 3.51 6.78 2.01
C SER A 178 4.56 6.84 0.91
N ILE A 179 4.13 6.67 -0.34
CA ILE A 179 4.98 6.73 -1.53
C ILE A 179 4.75 8.05 -2.28
N VAL A 180 3.50 8.52 -2.30
CA VAL A 180 3.04 9.77 -2.89
C VAL A 180 1.95 10.34 -2.00
N PRO A 181 1.88 11.66 -1.76
CA PRO A 181 2.76 12.71 -2.29
C PRO A 181 4.12 12.79 -1.57
N ARG A 182 4.16 12.56 -0.26
CA ARG A 182 5.37 12.63 0.57
C ARG A 182 5.85 11.22 0.90
N ALA A 183 7.06 10.90 0.45
CA ALA A 183 7.66 9.60 0.72
C ALA A 183 8.11 9.49 2.18
N GLY A 184 7.70 8.42 2.87
CA GLY A 184 8.02 8.19 4.26
C GLY A 184 7.19 7.07 4.88
N PHE A 185 7.34 6.89 6.17
CA PHE A 185 6.47 6.03 6.95
C PHE A 185 6.14 6.67 8.30
N ALA A 186 4.98 6.34 8.83
CA ALA A 186 4.49 6.81 10.11
C ALA A 186 3.93 5.64 10.92
N LEU A 187 4.26 5.58 12.20
CA LEU A 187 3.75 4.61 13.14
C LEU A 187 2.85 5.32 14.17
N GLU A 188 1.57 4.97 14.17
CA GLU A 188 0.62 5.47 15.14
C GLU A 188 0.61 4.59 16.38
N LEU A 189 0.84 5.20 17.53
CA LEU A 189 0.93 4.56 18.83
C LEU A 189 -0.01 5.25 19.82
N ASN A 190 -0.39 4.53 20.87
CA ASN A 190 -1.17 5.10 21.96
C ASN A 190 -0.25 5.57 23.10
N ALA A 191 -0.37 6.84 23.48
CA ALA A 191 0.36 7.43 24.59
C ALA A 191 -0.58 8.01 25.65
N LYS A 192 -0.10 8.19 26.85
CA LYS A 192 -0.88 8.83 27.92
C LYS A 192 -1.09 10.31 27.58
N LYS A 193 -2.32 10.77 27.67
CA LYS A 193 -2.67 12.18 27.62
C LYS A 193 -2.13 12.92 28.85
N LEU A 194 -1.67 14.14 28.68
CA LEU A 194 -1.23 14.99 29.79
C LEU A 194 -2.40 15.20 30.78
N GLY A 195 -2.10 15.10 32.07
CA GLY A 195 -3.07 15.24 33.17
C GLY A 195 -3.03 14.11 34.16
N ASN A 196 -3.92 14.16 35.16
CA ASN A 196 -3.95 13.19 36.27
C ASN A 196 -4.78 11.91 35.94
N GLY A 197 -5.44 11.86 34.79
CA GLY A 197 -6.24 10.70 34.35
C GLY A 197 -5.42 9.62 33.67
N ASN A 198 -6.06 8.48 33.37
CA ASN A 198 -5.52 7.38 32.57
C ASN A 198 -6.06 7.43 31.13
N GLU A 199 -6.32 8.63 30.62
CA GLU A 199 -6.74 8.82 29.23
C GLU A 199 -5.57 8.59 28.27
N VAL A 200 -5.83 7.95 27.15
CA VAL A 200 -4.86 7.76 26.06
C VAL A 200 -5.23 8.60 24.85
N MET A 201 -4.23 8.92 24.08
CA MET A 201 -4.36 9.62 22.79
C MET A 201 -3.44 8.99 21.77
N PRO A 202 -3.80 8.96 20.47
CA PRO A 202 -2.89 8.55 19.44
C PRO A 202 -1.75 9.57 19.28
N VAL A 203 -0.55 9.07 19.07
CA VAL A 203 0.64 9.85 18.71
C VAL A 203 1.30 9.23 17.51
N GLU A 204 1.78 10.05 16.59
CA GLU A 204 2.42 9.60 15.37
C GLU A 204 3.93 9.82 15.43
N MET A 205 4.69 8.76 15.14
CA MET A 205 6.12 8.82 14.92
C MET A 205 6.36 8.74 13.41
N GLU A 206 6.86 9.84 12.82
CA GLU A 206 7.01 9.97 11.38
C GLU A 206 8.48 9.98 10.95
N TYR A 207 8.80 9.22 9.92
CA TYR A 207 9.99 9.37 9.10
C TYR A 207 9.58 9.97 7.75
N CYS A 208 10.11 11.14 7.44
CA CYS A 208 9.85 11.85 6.20
C CYS A 208 11.15 11.94 5.37
N HIS A 209 11.14 11.28 4.20
CA HIS A 209 12.30 11.22 3.31
C HIS A 209 12.78 12.60 2.86
N GLU A 210 11.85 13.43 2.39
CA GLU A 210 12.15 14.80 1.95
C GLU A 210 12.58 15.72 3.10
N CYS A 211 12.11 15.46 4.32
CA CYS A 211 12.46 16.26 5.50
C CYS A 211 13.92 16.04 5.92
N ILE A 212 14.47 14.84 5.67
CA ILE A 212 15.85 14.49 6.05
C ILE A 212 16.84 14.82 4.92
N TYR A 213 16.48 14.45 3.68
CA TYR A 213 17.38 14.54 2.53
C TYR A 213 17.13 15.78 1.64
N GLY A 214 16.06 16.54 1.90
CA GLY A 214 15.67 17.69 1.10
C GLY A 214 15.35 17.32 -0.35
N LEU A 215 15.65 18.21 -1.28
CA LEU A 215 15.40 18.01 -2.72
C LEU A 215 16.39 17.04 -3.39
N TYR A 216 17.35 16.49 -2.67
CA TYR A 216 18.36 15.54 -3.19
C TYR A 216 17.90 14.10 -3.27
N THR A 217 16.60 13.84 -3.14
CA THR A 217 16.06 12.49 -3.37
C THR A 217 16.21 12.13 -4.86
N PRO A 218 16.93 11.06 -5.23
CA PRO A 218 17.08 10.65 -6.62
C PRO A 218 15.73 10.51 -7.30
N LEU A 219 15.61 11.06 -8.51
CA LEU A 219 14.38 10.89 -9.28
C LEU A 219 14.22 9.41 -9.66
N ALA A 220 13.00 8.91 -9.67
CA ALA A 220 12.69 7.52 -10.03
C ALA A 220 13.30 7.11 -11.38
N TYR A 221 13.43 8.07 -12.31
CA TYR A 221 14.08 7.88 -13.62
C TYR A 221 15.60 7.67 -13.53
N GLU A 222 16.29 8.31 -12.59
CA GLU A 222 17.74 8.11 -12.38
C GLU A 222 18.02 6.69 -11.90
N THR A 223 17.18 6.16 -11.02
CA THR A 223 17.29 4.78 -10.55
C THR A 223 17.09 3.77 -11.68
N ILE A 224 16.12 4.03 -12.59
CA ILE A 224 15.89 3.19 -13.76
C ILE A 224 17.08 3.26 -14.73
N LEU A 225 17.60 4.45 -15.00
CA LEU A 225 18.75 4.63 -15.89
C LEU A 225 20.01 3.93 -15.36
N LYS A 226 20.28 4.01 -14.06
CA LYS A 226 21.41 3.31 -13.43
C LYS A 226 21.28 1.77 -13.47
N ALA A 227 20.08 1.23 -13.58
CA ALA A 227 19.85 -0.20 -13.67
C ALA A 227 19.98 -0.75 -15.10
N VAL A 228 20.06 0.11 -16.12
CA VAL A 228 20.14 -0.24 -17.55
C VAL A 228 21.57 -0.12 -18.09
N ILE A 229 22.45 0.59 -17.37
CA ILE A 229 23.89 0.73 -17.69
C ILE A 229 24.70 -0.32 -16.94
#